data_cacf090480b81c41b8985d69140938e5
#
_entry.id   cacf090480b81c41b8985d69140938e5
#
_cell.length_a   1.000
_cell.length_b   1.000
_cell.length_c   1.000
_cell.angle_alpha   90.00
_cell.angle_beta   90.00
_cell.angle_gamma   90.00
#
_symmetry.space_group_name_H-M   'P 1'
#
loop_
_entity.id
_entity.type
_entity.pdbx_description
1 polymer ?
#
loop_
_entity_poly.entity_id
_entity_poly.type
_entity_poly.pdbx_seq_one_letter_code
_entity_poly.pdbx_strand_id
1 'polypeptide(L)'
;KKISAILRNNNRKINYIDVDENGLCTDCLKQTDSDVVYVTPSHQFPTGAVMPVWRRMELLSWAEEGEDRYIIEDDYNSEFNFSIKPVPAMQGLASSDKVVYLSTFSRVLAPSIRIAYMVLPKKLLEKFDKHFGTYSSTVPRFEQHTLNKFISGGYYSRHLSRVKNIYKKRRDKIIQSLGNADISGERVGLHIVVKTDKAKEIIEYALKCYVKLYDMDDYYMTENKKSNSIIIGYAGAEDDDIELLKSIFDKFI
;
A
#
# COMPACT_ATOMS: atom_id res chain seq x y z
N LYS A 1 -0.19 1.03 -11.97
CA LYS A 1 0.25 1.72 -13.23
C LYS A 1 1.74 2.09 -13.19
N LYS A 2 2.29 2.73 -12.11
CA LYS A 2 3.72 3.15 -12.07
C LYS A 2 4.68 1.96 -12.11
N ILE A 3 4.50 0.96 -11.27
CA ILE A 3 5.36 -0.25 -11.25
C ILE A 3 5.32 -0.97 -12.60
N SER A 4 4.13 -1.16 -13.17
CA SER A 4 3.98 -1.77 -14.49
C SER A 4 4.72 -0.99 -15.58
N ALA A 5 4.72 0.34 -15.53
CA ALA A 5 5.48 1.17 -16.46
C ALA A 5 6.99 0.96 -16.30
N ILE A 6 7.50 0.92 -15.06
CA ILE A 6 8.92 0.66 -14.79
C ILE A 6 9.32 -0.72 -15.33
N LEU A 7 8.53 -1.76 -15.08
CA LEU A 7 8.82 -3.11 -15.56
C LEU A 7 8.81 -3.19 -17.08
N ARG A 8 7.82 -2.59 -17.76
CA ARG A 8 7.76 -2.53 -19.23
C ARG A 8 8.96 -1.78 -19.83
N ASN A 9 9.33 -0.63 -19.24
CA ASN A 9 10.49 0.14 -19.71
C ASN A 9 11.81 -0.62 -19.55
N ASN A 10 11.85 -1.63 -18.68
CA ASN A 10 12.98 -2.55 -18.53
C ASN A 10 12.76 -3.89 -19.27
N ASN A 11 11.86 -3.93 -20.26
CA ASN A 11 11.57 -5.09 -21.10
C ASN A 11 11.19 -6.35 -20.30
N ARG A 12 10.46 -6.18 -19.18
CA ARG A 12 9.98 -7.31 -18.37
C ARG A 12 8.55 -7.68 -18.78
N LYS A 13 8.31 -8.98 -18.97
CA LYS A 13 6.96 -9.55 -19.13
C LYS A 13 6.19 -9.35 -17.82
N ILE A 14 4.91 -9.02 -17.92
CA ILE A 14 4.05 -8.79 -16.76
C ILE A 14 2.82 -9.67 -16.90
N ASN A 15 2.59 -10.50 -15.89
CA ASN A 15 1.35 -11.22 -15.70
C ASN A 15 0.53 -10.48 -14.63
N TYR A 16 -0.69 -10.03 -14.97
CA TYR A 16 -1.60 -9.41 -14.02
C TYR A 16 -2.39 -10.49 -13.30
N ILE A 17 -2.24 -10.54 -11.98
CA ILE A 17 -2.91 -11.51 -11.13
C ILE A 17 -4.07 -10.84 -10.41
N ASP A 18 -5.22 -11.49 -10.39
CA ASP A 18 -6.42 -11.00 -9.70
C ASP A 18 -6.19 -10.90 -8.19
N VAL A 19 -6.90 -9.95 -7.58
CA VAL A 19 -6.91 -9.68 -6.14
C VAL A 19 -8.32 -9.94 -5.62
N ASP A 20 -8.41 -10.66 -4.51
CA ASP A 20 -9.62 -10.90 -3.73
C ASP A 20 -9.57 -10.11 -2.39
N GLU A 21 -10.50 -10.38 -1.49
CA GLU A 21 -10.55 -9.78 -0.15
C GLU A 21 -9.34 -10.15 0.74
N ASN A 22 -8.58 -11.18 0.36
CA ASN A 22 -7.38 -11.66 1.04
C ASN A 22 -6.08 -11.24 0.32
N GLY A 23 -6.18 -10.40 -0.69
CA GLY A 23 -5.06 -9.93 -1.50
C GLY A 23 -4.85 -10.73 -2.78
N LEU A 24 -3.62 -10.89 -3.24
CA LEU A 24 -3.28 -11.57 -4.48
C LEU A 24 -3.72 -13.04 -4.46
N CYS A 25 -4.40 -13.49 -5.54
CA CYS A 25 -4.83 -14.88 -5.74
C CYS A 25 -3.62 -15.77 -6.02
N THR A 26 -3.23 -16.60 -5.05
CA THR A 26 -2.07 -17.49 -5.16
C THR A 26 -2.28 -18.61 -6.18
N ASP A 27 -3.50 -19.13 -6.32
CA ASP A 27 -3.81 -20.15 -7.32
C ASP A 27 -3.69 -19.61 -8.74
N CYS A 28 -4.11 -18.34 -8.96
CA CYS A 28 -3.91 -17.68 -10.23
C CYS A 28 -2.42 -17.45 -10.53
N LEU A 29 -1.61 -17.11 -9.52
CA LEU A 29 -0.17 -16.95 -9.65
C LEU A 29 0.51 -18.25 -10.08
N LYS A 30 0.15 -19.38 -9.46
CA LYS A 30 0.71 -20.71 -9.77
C LYS A 30 0.46 -21.16 -11.21
N GLN A 31 -0.56 -20.60 -11.88
CA GLN A 31 -0.85 -20.89 -13.29
C GLN A 31 0.01 -20.08 -14.28
N THR A 32 0.88 -19.21 -13.78
CA THR A 32 1.76 -18.37 -14.60
C THR A 32 3.20 -18.87 -14.59
N ASP A 33 3.98 -18.39 -15.57
CA ASP A 33 5.43 -18.59 -15.66
C ASP A 33 6.22 -17.50 -14.92
N SER A 34 5.66 -16.89 -13.88
CA SER A 34 6.28 -15.79 -13.16
C SER A 34 7.37 -16.28 -12.20
N ASP A 35 8.52 -15.62 -12.22
CA ASP A 35 9.62 -15.85 -11.27
C ASP A 35 9.60 -14.82 -10.13
N VAL A 36 9.00 -13.64 -10.37
CA VAL A 36 8.94 -12.58 -9.37
C VAL A 36 7.50 -12.11 -9.21
N VAL A 37 7.04 -12.04 -7.96
CA VAL A 37 5.75 -11.47 -7.61
C VAL A 37 5.92 -10.18 -6.82
N TYR A 38 5.20 -9.12 -7.20
CA TYR A 38 5.15 -7.85 -6.49
C TYR A 38 3.81 -7.73 -5.76
N VAL A 39 3.86 -7.54 -4.46
CA VAL A 39 2.67 -7.45 -3.60
C VAL A 39 2.77 -6.34 -2.56
N THR A 40 1.61 -5.86 -2.10
CA THR A 40 1.47 -4.90 -1.00
C THR A 40 0.63 -5.53 0.12
N PRO A 41 1.16 -6.52 0.85
CA PRO A 41 0.37 -7.42 1.69
C PRO A 41 -0.20 -6.75 2.94
N SER A 42 0.44 -5.69 3.43
CA SER A 42 -0.02 -4.95 4.60
C SER A 42 -1.24 -4.06 4.29
N HIS A 43 -1.36 -3.63 3.04
CA HIS A 43 -2.47 -2.80 2.57
C HIS A 43 -2.49 -2.77 1.05
N GLN A 44 -3.23 -3.68 0.45
CA GLN A 44 -3.36 -3.76 -1.01
C GLN A 44 -3.99 -2.47 -1.56
N PHE A 45 -3.29 -1.81 -2.46
CA PHE A 45 -3.85 -0.64 -3.14
C PHE A 45 -4.47 -1.04 -4.49
N PRO A 46 -5.71 -0.63 -4.80
CA PRO A 46 -6.56 0.30 -4.05
C PRO A 46 -7.57 -0.37 -3.12
N THR A 47 -7.69 -1.70 -3.10
CA THR A 47 -8.77 -2.45 -2.42
C THR A 47 -8.78 -2.29 -0.90
N GLY A 48 -7.64 -1.92 -0.30
CA GLY A 48 -7.48 -1.86 1.15
C GLY A 48 -7.37 -3.24 1.82
N ALA A 49 -7.35 -4.32 1.05
CA ALA A 49 -7.24 -5.67 1.59
C ALA A 49 -5.94 -5.87 2.37
N VAL A 50 -6.03 -6.52 3.52
CA VAL A 50 -4.89 -6.94 4.32
C VAL A 50 -4.69 -8.43 4.15
N MET A 51 -3.57 -8.83 3.57
CA MET A 51 -3.26 -10.23 3.31
C MET A 51 -3.08 -10.99 4.63
N PRO A 52 -3.90 -12.00 4.92
CA PRO A 52 -3.81 -12.77 6.14
C PRO A 52 -2.56 -13.67 6.14
N VAL A 53 -2.16 -14.13 7.33
CA VAL A 53 -0.94 -14.94 7.51
C VAL A 53 -0.94 -16.18 6.62
N TRP A 54 -2.06 -16.89 6.51
CA TRP A 54 -2.15 -18.10 5.69
C TRP A 54 -1.86 -17.83 4.21
N ARG A 55 -2.37 -16.73 3.64
CA ARG A 55 -2.10 -16.34 2.24
C ARG A 55 -0.64 -15.90 2.06
N ARG A 56 -0.03 -15.26 3.09
CA ARG A 56 1.42 -14.95 3.09
C ARG A 56 2.26 -16.22 3.07
N MET A 57 1.86 -17.24 3.84
CA MET A 57 2.54 -18.55 3.84
C MET A 57 2.42 -19.27 2.49
N GLU A 58 1.27 -19.19 1.81
CA GLU A 58 1.11 -19.74 0.45
C GLU A 58 2.07 -19.08 -0.55
N LEU A 59 2.25 -17.75 -0.48
CA LEU A 59 3.21 -17.04 -1.32
C LEU A 59 4.66 -17.41 -1.01
N LEU A 60 4.99 -17.55 0.27
CA LEU A 60 6.33 -18.01 0.69
C LEU A 60 6.60 -19.41 0.17
N SER A 61 5.64 -20.34 0.29
CA SER A 61 5.76 -21.69 -0.28
C SER A 61 5.96 -21.65 -1.80
N TRP A 62 5.18 -20.84 -2.52
CA TRP A 62 5.35 -20.65 -3.96
C TRP A 62 6.78 -20.19 -4.31
N ALA A 63 7.35 -19.29 -3.54
CA ALA A 63 8.71 -18.80 -3.79
C ALA A 63 9.78 -19.86 -3.47
N GLU A 64 9.54 -20.71 -2.47
CA GLU A 64 10.45 -21.80 -2.09
C GLU A 64 10.47 -22.95 -3.12
N GLU A 65 9.37 -23.19 -3.83
CA GLU A 65 9.26 -24.21 -4.88
C GLU A 65 10.14 -23.93 -6.12
N GLY A 66 10.65 -22.70 -6.30
CA GLY A 66 11.50 -22.35 -7.44
C GLY A 66 12.83 -21.70 -7.02
N GLU A 67 13.94 -22.11 -7.63
CA GLU A 67 15.27 -21.59 -7.26
C GLU A 67 15.37 -20.08 -7.44
N ASP A 68 14.89 -19.54 -8.55
CA ASP A 68 14.97 -18.10 -8.91
C ASP A 68 13.68 -17.34 -8.66
N ARG A 69 12.72 -17.92 -7.92
CA ARG A 69 11.51 -17.21 -7.52
C ARG A 69 11.75 -16.29 -6.34
N TYR A 70 11.19 -15.07 -6.41
CA TYR A 70 11.29 -14.06 -5.37
C TYR A 70 9.97 -13.30 -5.18
N ILE A 71 9.76 -12.83 -3.95
CA ILE A 71 8.65 -11.96 -3.59
C ILE A 71 9.21 -10.55 -3.35
N ILE A 72 8.63 -9.54 -3.99
CA ILE A 72 8.86 -8.13 -3.64
C ILE A 72 7.68 -7.69 -2.77
N GLU A 73 7.94 -7.57 -1.48
CA GLU A 73 6.98 -7.05 -0.49
C GLU A 73 7.14 -5.54 -0.38
N ASP A 74 6.20 -4.78 -0.94
CA ASP A 74 6.17 -3.32 -0.82
C ASP A 74 5.27 -2.93 0.36
N ASP A 75 5.93 -2.55 1.45
CA ASP A 75 5.30 -2.16 2.70
C ASP A 75 5.35 -0.65 2.90
N TYR A 76 4.42 0.03 2.25
CA TYR A 76 4.38 1.50 2.23
C TYR A 76 3.46 2.13 3.28
N ASN A 77 2.69 1.33 4.03
CA ASN A 77 1.62 1.82 4.93
C ASN A 77 1.46 1.05 6.24
N SER A 78 2.29 0.06 6.55
CA SER A 78 2.12 -0.79 7.76
C SER A 78 2.21 -0.01 9.07
N GLU A 79 2.92 1.11 9.09
CA GLU A 79 2.98 2.00 10.27
C GLU A 79 1.59 2.53 10.65
N PHE A 80 0.69 2.73 9.69
CA PHE A 80 -0.69 3.16 9.89
C PHE A 80 -1.64 1.98 10.03
N ASN A 81 -1.26 0.99 10.82
CA ASN A 81 -2.14 -0.10 11.23
C ASN A 81 -2.93 0.32 12.46
N PHE A 82 -4.27 0.32 12.34
CA PHE A 82 -5.21 0.66 13.40
C PHE A 82 -5.87 -0.57 14.02
N SER A 83 -5.48 -1.77 13.57
CA SER A 83 -5.96 -3.03 14.12
C SER A 83 -5.27 -3.36 15.45
N ILE A 84 -5.92 -4.18 16.27
CA ILE A 84 -5.38 -4.62 17.58
C ILE A 84 -4.18 -5.55 17.37
N LYS A 85 -4.22 -6.40 16.31
CA LYS A 85 -3.14 -7.36 16.00
C LYS A 85 -2.61 -7.09 14.60
N PRO A 86 -1.43 -6.48 14.45
CA PRO A 86 -0.78 -6.33 13.17
C PRO A 86 -0.35 -7.69 12.62
N VAL A 87 -0.43 -7.85 11.31
CA VAL A 87 0.09 -9.04 10.61
C VAL A 87 1.60 -8.82 10.36
N PRO A 88 2.48 -9.75 10.76
CA PRO A 88 3.92 -9.62 10.53
C PRO A 88 4.26 -9.57 9.05
N ALA A 89 5.29 -8.80 8.66
CA ALA A 89 5.81 -8.78 7.30
C ALA A 89 6.24 -10.17 6.84
N MET A 90 6.10 -10.46 5.55
CA MET A 90 6.55 -11.75 4.99
C MET A 90 8.05 -11.94 5.14
N GLN A 91 8.83 -10.86 5.04
CA GLN A 91 10.26 -10.89 5.27
C GLN A 91 10.61 -11.42 6.68
N GLY A 92 9.80 -11.10 7.70
CA GLY A 92 9.97 -11.61 9.06
C GLY A 92 9.38 -13.01 9.30
N LEU A 93 8.48 -13.47 8.43
CA LEU A 93 7.89 -14.83 8.47
C LEU A 93 8.70 -15.84 7.65
N ALA A 94 9.48 -15.36 6.68
CA ALA A 94 10.20 -16.21 5.76
C ALA A 94 11.30 -17.03 6.48
N SER A 95 11.30 -18.34 6.27
CA SER A 95 12.39 -19.25 6.66
C SER A 95 13.52 -19.25 5.63
N SER A 96 13.27 -18.76 4.43
CA SER A 96 14.17 -18.74 3.27
C SER A 96 14.45 -17.32 2.79
N ASP A 97 15.60 -17.14 2.13
CA ASP A 97 16.06 -15.89 1.55
C ASP A 97 15.32 -15.57 0.21
N LYS A 98 13.98 -15.43 0.24
CA LYS A 98 13.15 -15.25 -0.95
C LYS A 98 12.39 -13.92 -1.00
N VAL A 99 12.43 -13.11 0.06
CA VAL A 99 11.66 -11.89 0.15
C VAL A 99 12.56 -10.66 0.07
N VAL A 100 12.32 -9.82 -0.93
CA VAL A 100 12.84 -8.45 -1.04
C VAL A 100 11.83 -7.53 -0.35
N TYR A 101 12.19 -6.95 0.78
CA TYR A 101 11.31 -6.03 1.50
C TYR A 101 11.62 -4.59 1.12
N LEU A 102 10.59 -3.83 0.76
CA LEU A 102 10.66 -2.41 0.43
C LEU A 102 9.82 -1.60 1.40
N SER A 103 10.35 -0.48 1.88
CA SER A 103 9.56 0.48 2.64
C SER A 103 10.07 1.90 2.45
N THR A 104 9.31 2.90 2.97
CA THR A 104 9.58 4.31 2.74
C THR A 104 9.27 5.16 3.97
N PHE A 105 10.08 6.19 4.20
CA PHE A 105 9.81 7.20 5.23
C PHE A 105 8.84 8.30 4.76
N SER A 106 8.50 8.33 3.46
CA SER A 106 7.71 9.42 2.87
C SER A 106 6.29 9.54 3.42
N ARG A 107 5.71 8.44 3.89
CA ARG A 107 4.35 8.44 4.45
C ARG A 107 4.29 8.94 5.88
N VAL A 108 5.30 8.60 6.67
CA VAL A 108 5.37 8.97 8.09
C VAL A 108 5.90 10.40 8.26
N LEU A 109 6.93 10.77 7.52
CA LEU A 109 7.60 12.07 7.68
C LEU A 109 7.02 13.13 6.75
N ALA A 110 7.35 13.05 5.48
CA ALA A 110 6.84 13.96 4.44
C ALA A 110 7.07 13.35 3.05
N PRO A 111 6.16 13.58 2.08
CA PRO A 111 6.36 13.13 0.70
C PRO A 111 7.63 13.67 0.03
N SER A 112 8.11 14.82 0.47
CA SER A 112 9.31 15.50 -0.06
C SER A 112 10.63 14.87 0.37
N ILE A 113 10.67 14.07 1.44
CA ILE A 113 11.91 13.47 1.95
C ILE A 113 12.53 12.46 0.96
N ARG A 114 11.73 11.79 0.17
CA ARG A 114 12.13 10.86 -0.90
C ARG A 114 13.14 9.78 -0.48
N ILE A 115 13.08 9.32 0.77
CA ILE A 115 13.92 8.25 1.29
C ILE A 115 13.10 6.96 1.39
N ALA A 116 13.62 5.92 0.76
CA ALA A 116 13.12 4.55 0.88
C ALA A 116 14.30 3.63 1.22
N TYR A 117 13.99 2.45 1.71
CA TYR A 117 14.99 1.41 1.97
C TYR A 117 14.48 0.06 1.49
N MET A 118 15.42 -0.84 1.24
CA MET A 118 15.12 -2.23 0.93
C MET A 118 15.99 -3.17 1.75
N VAL A 119 15.43 -4.32 2.09
CA VAL A 119 16.15 -5.44 2.69
C VAL A 119 16.23 -6.54 1.65
N LEU A 120 17.46 -6.85 1.24
CA LEU A 120 17.70 -7.85 0.21
C LEU A 120 18.03 -9.22 0.83
N PRO A 121 17.57 -10.32 0.22
CA PRO A 121 18.12 -11.65 0.44
C PRO A 121 19.64 -11.67 0.23
N LYS A 122 20.38 -12.49 0.99
CA LYS A 122 21.86 -12.53 0.91
C LYS A 122 22.36 -12.75 -0.52
N LYS A 123 21.80 -13.73 -1.23
CA LYS A 123 22.16 -14.02 -2.63
C LYS A 123 21.97 -12.82 -3.55
N LEU A 124 20.93 -12.01 -3.33
CA LEU A 124 20.68 -10.79 -4.10
C LEU A 124 21.55 -9.63 -3.63
N LEU A 125 21.88 -9.54 -2.35
CA LEU A 125 22.78 -8.52 -1.81
C LEU A 125 24.19 -8.67 -2.41
N GLU A 126 24.71 -9.88 -2.47
CA GLU A 126 26.01 -10.16 -3.11
C GLU A 126 26.03 -9.76 -4.59
N LYS A 127 24.94 -10.06 -5.33
CA LYS A 127 24.79 -9.61 -6.72
C LYS A 127 24.68 -8.08 -6.80
N PHE A 128 23.94 -7.47 -5.89
CA PHE A 128 23.77 -6.01 -5.83
C PHE A 128 25.12 -5.31 -5.59
N ASP A 129 25.88 -5.75 -4.61
CA ASP A 129 27.20 -5.18 -4.29
C ASP A 129 28.16 -5.32 -5.46
N LYS A 130 28.16 -6.47 -6.13
CA LYS A 130 29.00 -6.71 -7.30
C LYS A 130 28.69 -5.78 -8.48
N HIS A 131 27.41 -5.49 -8.73
CA HIS A 131 26.98 -4.73 -9.91
C HIS A 131 26.75 -3.25 -9.62
N PHE A 132 26.37 -2.90 -8.40
CA PHE A 132 25.94 -1.56 -8.02
C PHE A 132 26.77 -0.95 -6.88
N GLY A 133 27.67 -1.70 -6.25
CA GLY A 133 28.48 -1.22 -5.13
C GLY A 133 29.39 -0.03 -5.45
N THR A 134 29.66 0.22 -6.74
CA THR A 134 30.40 1.40 -7.22
C THR A 134 29.53 2.64 -7.44
N TYR A 135 28.19 2.49 -7.40
CA TYR A 135 27.28 3.62 -7.57
C TYR A 135 27.16 4.42 -6.27
N SER A 136 27.13 5.74 -6.39
CA SER A 136 26.86 6.59 -5.24
C SER A 136 25.40 6.45 -4.80
N SER A 137 25.17 6.51 -3.46
CA SER A 137 23.81 6.57 -2.92
C SER A 137 23.07 7.78 -3.48
N THR A 138 21.81 7.57 -3.89
CA THR A 138 20.93 8.65 -4.35
C THR A 138 20.39 9.51 -3.20
N VAL A 139 20.56 9.06 -1.94
CA VAL A 139 20.19 9.83 -0.75
C VAL A 139 21.43 10.57 -0.24
N PRO A 140 21.39 11.91 -0.15
CA PRO A 140 22.50 12.70 0.37
C PRO A 140 22.89 12.31 1.81
N ARG A 141 24.17 12.36 2.13
CA ARG A 141 24.66 11.97 3.47
C ARG A 141 24.07 12.82 4.60
N PHE A 142 23.78 14.08 4.32
CA PHE A 142 23.17 14.99 5.29
C PHE A 142 21.79 14.49 5.71
N GLU A 143 20.93 14.12 4.76
CA GLU A 143 19.61 13.56 5.05
C GLU A 143 19.71 12.22 5.79
N GLN A 144 20.66 11.37 5.39
CA GLN A 144 20.89 10.10 6.11
C GLN A 144 21.27 10.34 7.57
N HIS A 145 22.20 11.29 7.84
CA HIS A 145 22.57 11.65 9.21
C HIS A 145 21.44 12.29 10.01
N THR A 146 20.66 13.15 9.38
CA THR A 146 19.50 13.78 10.00
C THR A 146 18.47 12.72 10.39
N LEU A 147 18.15 11.83 9.46
CA LEU A 147 17.21 10.73 9.71
C LEU A 147 17.72 9.78 10.81
N ASN A 148 19.00 9.44 10.78
CA ASN A 148 19.62 8.62 11.83
C ASN A 148 19.46 9.25 13.21
N LYS A 149 19.80 10.54 13.38
CA LYS A 149 19.61 11.26 14.64
C LYS A 149 18.13 11.34 15.04
N PHE A 150 17.23 11.52 14.09
CA PHE A 150 15.80 11.56 14.33
C PHE A 150 15.25 10.23 14.85
N ILE A 151 15.74 9.11 14.29
CA ILE A 151 15.36 7.75 14.71
C ILE A 151 16.02 7.42 16.07
N SER A 152 17.34 7.54 16.19
CA SER A 152 18.09 7.16 17.39
C SER A 152 17.75 8.01 18.62
N GLY A 153 17.35 9.25 18.42
CA GLY A 153 16.85 10.14 19.48
C GLY A 153 15.40 9.86 19.90
N GLY A 154 14.74 8.86 19.31
CA GLY A 154 13.35 8.51 19.62
C GLY A 154 12.30 9.52 19.10
N TYR A 155 12.72 10.50 18.29
CA TYR A 155 11.81 11.49 17.71
C TYR A 155 10.88 10.87 16.69
N TYR A 156 11.37 9.93 15.88
CA TYR A 156 10.58 9.20 14.91
C TYR A 156 9.38 8.47 15.56
N SER A 157 9.63 7.72 16.61
CA SER A 157 8.58 6.94 17.29
C SER A 157 7.51 7.86 17.92
N ARG A 158 7.92 8.99 18.53
CA ARG A 158 6.99 9.99 19.06
C ARG A 158 6.17 10.66 17.97
N HIS A 159 6.82 11.02 16.86
CA HIS A 159 6.15 11.59 15.69
C HIS A 159 5.13 10.62 15.10
N LEU A 160 5.54 9.36 14.84
CA LEU A 160 4.65 8.31 14.33
C LEU A 160 3.42 8.12 15.21
N SER A 161 3.61 8.02 16.54
CA SER A 161 2.50 7.85 17.47
C SER A 161 1.51 9.02 17.40
N ARG A 162 2.02 10.27 17.31
CA ARG A 162 1.18 11.46 17.17
C ARG A 162 0.41 11.46 15.87
N VAL A 163 1.07 11.23 14.75
CA VAL A 163 0.46 11.25 13.41
C VAL A 163 -0.55 10.11 13.27
N LYS A 164 -0.23 8.93 13.77
CA LYS A 164 -1.15 7.78 13.82
C LYS A 164 -2.45 8.11 14.57
N ASN A 165 -2.36 8.79 15.71
CA ASN A 165 -3.55 9.22 16.47
C ASN A 165 -4.39 10.26 15.71
N ILE A 166 -3.74 11.21 15.01
CA ILE A 166 -4.45 12.18 14.16
C ILE A 166 -5.21 11.47 13.04
N TYR A 167 -4.54 10.58 12.30
CA TYR A 167 -5.15 9.87 11.20
C TYR A 167 -6.25 8.91 11.66
N LYS A 168 -6.07 8.27 12.82
CA LYS A 168 -7.12 7.46 13.42
C LYS A 168 -8.39 8.28 13.69
N LYS A 169 -8.25 9.45 14.29
CA LYS A 169 -9.39 10.34 14.57
C LYS A 169 -10.09 10.78 13.28
N ARG A 170 -9.33 11.17 12.25
CA ARG A 170 -9.88 11.56 10.95
C ARG A 170 -10.66 10.41 10.30
N ARG A 171 -10.04 9.22 10.27
CA ARG A 171 -10.70 8.00 9.77
C ARG A 171 -12.01 7.74 10.50
N ASP A 172 -11.98 7.74 11.82
CA ASP A 172 -13.15 7.42 12.65
C ASP A 172 -14.29 8.43 12.42
N LYS A 173 -13.96 9.74 12.29
CA LYS A 173 -14.92 10.79 11.94
C LYS A 173 -15.54 10.55 10.55
N ILE A 174 -14.73 10.22 9.54
CA ILE A 174 -15.23 9.94 8.19
C ILE A 174 -16.15 8.73 8.20
N ILE A 175 -15.74 7.62 8.82
CA ILE A 175 -16.57 6.42 8.93
C ILE A 175 -17.91 6.76 9.60
N GLN A 176 -17.87 7.52 10.69
CA GLN A 176 -19.09 7.96 11.39
C GLN A 176 -19.97 8.86 10.49
N SER A 177 -19.36 9.75 9.70
CA SER A 177 -20.09 10.66 8.80
C SER A 177 -20.79 9.95 7.64
N LEU A 178 -20.25 8.82 7.20
CA LEU A 178 -20.79 8.02 6.11
C LEU A 178 -21.92 7.04 6.55
N GLY A 179 -22.19 6.95 7.85
CA GLY A 179 -23.33 6.19 8.39
C GLY A 179 -23.31 4.71 8.04
N ASN A 180 -24.34 4.25 7.32
CA ASN A 180 -24.51 2.83 6.95
C ASN A 180 -23.87 2.45 5.61
N ALA A 181 -22.95 3.26 5.07
CA ALA A 181 -22.26 2.92 3.83
C ALA A 181 -21.45 1.63 3.97
N ASP A 182 -21.38 0.87 2.89
CA ASP A 182 -20.54 -0.34 2.81
C ASP A 182 -19.07 0.06 2.68
N ILE A 183 -18.33 0.05 3.80
CA ILE A 183 -16.95 0.53 3.92
C ILE A 183 -16.01 -0.64 4.10
N SER A 184 -14.88 -0.59 3.39
CA SER A 184 -13.76 -1.52 3.54
C SER A 184 -12.41 -0.78 3.53
N GLY A 185 -11.31 -1.49 3.88
CA GLY A 185 -9.97 -0.94 3.88
C GLY A 185 -9.63 -0.03 5.08
N GLU A 186 -10.53 0.07 6.07
CA GLU A 186 -10.41 0.97 7.22
C GLU A 186 -9.34 0.55 8.25
N ARG A 187 -8.87 -0.70 8.19
CA ARG A 187 -7.97 -1.27 9.22
C ARG A 187 -6.54 -0.77 9.12
N VAL A 188 -6.08 -0.49 7.92
CA VAL A 188 -4.69 -0.11 7.65
C VAL A 188 -4.67 0.99 6.57
N GLY A 189 -3.63 1.83 6.57
CA GLY A 189 -3.38 2.80 5.51
C GLY A 189 -4.05 4.14 5.73
N LEU A 190 -4.18 4.91 4.65
CA LEU A 190 -4.63 6.31 4.67
C LEU A 190 -5.79 6.57 3.71
N HIS A 191 -6.51 5.53 3.33
CA HIS A 191 -7.76 5.62 2.57
C HIS A 191 -8.73 4.53 2.98
N ILE A 192 -9.99 4.74 2.69
CA ILE A 192 -11.07 3.76 2.77
C ILE A 192 -11.70 3.58 1.40
N VAL A 193 -12.42 2.49 1.24
CA VAL A 193 -13.18 2.18 0.04
C VAL A 193 -14.66 2.12 0.41
N VAL A 194 -15.50 2.83 -0.34
CA VAL A 194 -16.95 2.84 -0.19
C VAL A 194 -17.57 2.19 -1.42
N LYS A 195 -18.33 1.11 -1.22
CA LYS A 195 -19.06 0.43 -2.29
C LYS A 195 -20.46 1.02 -2.44
N THR A 196 -20.82 1.43 -3.65
CA THR A 196 -22.12 2.01 -3.98
C THR A 196 -22.40 2.00 -5.46
N ASP A 197 -23.62 1.67 -5.86
CA ASP A 197 -24.03 1.68 -7.27
C ASP A 197 -24.04 3.10 -7.89
N LYS A 198 -24.03 4.13 -7.04
CA LYS A 198 -24.00 5.54 -7.46
C LYS A 198 -22.58 6.14 -7.47
N ALA A 199 -21.54 5.29 -7.51
CA ALA A 199 -20.14 5.73 -7.38
C ALA A 199 -19.79 6.87 -8.35
N LYS A 200 -20.15 6.74 -9.63
CA LYS A 200 -19.85 7.77 -10.66
C LYS A 200 -20.57 9.09 -10.40
N GLU A 201 -21.85 9.02 -10.05
CA GLU A 201 -22.66 10.22 -9.76
C GLU A 201 -22.09 10.97 -8.54
N ILE A 202 -21.72 10.24 -7.49
CA ILE A 202 -21.10 10.82 -6.28
C ILE A 202 -19.76 11.46 -6.63
N ILE A 203 -18.89 10.79 -7.40
CA ILE A 203 -17.57 11.33 -7.80
C ILE A 203 -17.74 12.61 -8.63
N GLU A 204 -18.65 12.60 -9.61
CA GLU A 204 -18.91 13.79 -10.43
C GLU A 204 -19.47 14.95 -9.62
N TYR A 205 -20.39 14.67 -8.68
CA TYR A 205 -20.94 15.69 -7.81
C TYR A 205 -19.91 16.23 -6.83
N ALA A 206 -19.10 15.36 -6.22
CA ALA A 206 -18.01 15.74 -5.34
C ALA A 206 -17.02 16.68 -6.04
N LEU A 207 -16.68 16.40 -7.30
CA LEU A 207 -15.79 17.26 -8.08
C LEU A 207 -16.37 18.66 -8.28
N LYS A 208 -17.70 18.80 -8.47
CA LYS A 208 -18.38 20.12 -8.52
C LYS A 208 -18.32 20.86 -7.18
N CYS A 209 -18.21 20.11 -6.09
CA CYS A 209 -18.02 20.66 -4.74
C CYS A 209 -16.53 20.83 -4.36
N TYR A 210 -15.61 20.74 -5.33
CA TYR A 210 -14.16 20.81 -5.14
C TYR A 210 -13.57 19.70 -4.27
N VAL A 211 -14.28 18.57 -4.09
CA VAL A 211 -13.81 17.37 -3.41
C VAL A 211 -13.37 16.35 -4.45
N LYS A 212 -12.11 15.93 -4.40
CA LYS A 212 -11.59 14.91 -5.31
C LYS A 212 -11.70 13.53 -4.69
N LEU A 213 -12.62 12.74 -5.20
CA LEU A 213 -12.75 11.31 -4.95
C LEU A 213 -12.17 10.52 -6.13
N TYR A 214 -11.85 9.25 -5.92
CA TYR A 214 -11.25 8.42 -6.97
C TYR A 214 -12.14 7.22 -7.26
N ASP A 215 -12.33 6.93 -8.55
CA ASP A 215 -13.00 5.71 -8.99
C ASP A 215 -12.05 4.51 -8.85
N MET A 216 -12.50 3.45 -8.21
CA MET A 216 -11.77 2.19 -8.12
C MET A 216 -11.51 1.61 -9.52
N ASP A 217 -12.44 1.80 -10.45
CA ASP A 217 -12.35 1.27 -11.81
C ASP A 217 -11.14 1.80 -12.57
N ASP A 218 -10.65 3.00 -12.25
CA ASP A 218 -9.42 3.57 -12.83
C ASP A 218 -8.16 2.75 -12.52
N TYR A 219 -8.21 1.85 -11.55
CA TYR A 219 -7.05 1.07 -11.10
C TYR A 219 -7.03 -0.35 -11.64
N TYR A 220 -8.09 -0.82 -12.27
CA TYR A 220 -8.04 -2.09 -12.97
C TYR A 220 -7.03 -2.05 -14.12
N MET A 221 -6.30 -3.13 -14.27
CA MET A 221 -5.26 -3.30 -15.31
C MET A 221 -5.77 -4.13 -16.50
N THR A 222 -6.89 -4.82 -16.32
CA THR A 222 -7.60 -5.60 -17.32
C THR A 222 -8.96 -4.96 -17.59
N GLU A 223 -9.42 -5.01 -18.84
CA GLU A 223 -10.72 -4.47 -19.24
C GLU A 223 -11.86 -5.34 -18.68
N ASN A 224 -13.04 -4.72 -18.43
CA ASN A 224 -14.32 -5.35 -18.06
C ASN A 224 -14.59 -5.69 -16.57
N LYS A 225 -13.81 -5.25 -15.61
CA LYS A 225 -14.22 -5.29 -14.20
C LYS A 225 -14.76 -3.94 -13.76
N LYS A 226 -15.94 -3.94 -13.12
CA LYS A 226 -16.51 -2.78 -12.43
C LYS A 226 -16.67 -3.12 -10.98
N SER A 227 -16.21 -2.24 -10.12
CA SER A 227 -16.28 -2.43 -8.66
C SER A 227 -17.41 -1.66 -8.02
N ASN A 228 -17.94 -0.63 -8.71
CA ASN A 228 -18.89 0.32 -8.13
C ASN A 228 -18.39 0.85 -6.77
N SER A 229 -17.13 1.28 -6.72
CA SER A 229 -16.50 1.66 -5.46
C SER A 229 -15.71 2.96 -5.58
N ILE A 230 -15.75 3.73 -4.50
CA ILE A 230 -15.10 5.04 -4.36
C ILE A 230 -13.93 4.91 -3.39
N ILE A 231 -12.76 5.42 -3.75
CA ILE A 231 -11.61 5.51 -2.86
C ILE A 231 -11.58 6.90 -2.24
N ILE A 232 -11.57 6.97 -0.91
CA ILE A 232 -11.54 8.19 -0.12
C ILE A 232 -10.25 8.24 0.70
N GLY A 233 -9.33 9.14 0.33
CA GLY A 233 -8.13 9.43 1.10
C GLY A 233 -8.42 10.41 2.23
N TYR A 234 -7.94 10.15 3.44
CA TYR A 234 -8.26 10.95 4.62
C TYR A 234 -7.06 11.60 5.33
N ALA A 235 -5.85 11.38 4.85
CA ALA A 235 -4.66 11.92 5.53
C ALA A 235 -4.65 13.46 5.61
N GLY A 236 -5.15 14.14 4.58
CA GLY A 236 -5.22 15.59 4.53
C GLY A 236 -6.57 16.18 4.93
N ALA A 237 -7.58 15.37 5.25
CA ALA A 237 -8.93 15.88 5.53
C ALA A 237 -8.98 16.64 6.87
N GLU A 238 -9.60 17.81 6.86
CA GLU A 238 -9.95 18.62 8.04
C GLU A 238 -11.44 18.44 8.38
N ASP A 239 -11.89 19.03 9.46
CA ASP A 239 -13.28 18.85 9.93
C ASP A 239 -14.30 19.38 8.89
N ASP A 240 -14.03 20.53 8.26
CA ASP A 240 -14.88 21.10 7.21
C ASP A 240 -14.97 20.18 5.98
N ASP A 241 -13.85 19.52 5.60
CA ASP A 241 -13.83 18.55 4.50
C ASP A 241 -14.71 17.33 4.81
N ILE A 242 -14.71 16.90 6.08
CA ILE A 242 -15.52 15.75 6.53
C ILE A 242 -17.01 16.10 6.53
N GLU A 243 -17.38 17.32 6.97
CA GLU A 243 -18.76 17.79 6.91
C GLU A 243 -19.25 17.92 5.47
N LEU A 244 -18.41 18.46 4.59
CA LEU A 244 -18.70 18.55 3.16
C LEU A 244 -18.87 17.17 2.54
N LEU A 245 -17.97 16.23 2.85
CA LEU A 245 -18.07 14.86 2.38
C LEU A 245 -19.40 14.21 2.84
N LYS A 246 -19.77 14.40 4.11
CA LYS A 246 -21.06 13.95 4.63
C LYS A 246 -22.22 14.50 3.80
N SER A 247 -22.27 15.81 3.58
CA SER A 247 -23.34 16.46 2.80
C SER A 247 -23.46 15.93 1.37
N ILE A 248 -22.31 15.56 0.78
CA ILE A 248 -22.28 14.92 -0.54
C ILE A 248 -22.94 13.55 -0.49
N PHE A 249 -22.55 12.70 0.48
CA PHE A 249 -23.07 11.34 0.59
C PHE A 249 -24.54 11.31 1.00
N ASP A 250 -24.99 12.19 1.92
CA ASP A 250 -26.40 12.31 2.35
C ASP A 250 -27.36 12.62 1.18
N LYS A 251 -26.86 13.17 0.08
CA LYS A 251 -27.66 13.45 -1.12
C LYS A 251 -27.92 12.20 -1.96
N PHE A 252 -27.09 11.16 -1.83
CA PHE A 252 -27.14 9.97 -2.69
C PHE A 252 -27.46 8.68 -1.92
N ILE A 253 -27.18 8.62 -0.64
CA ILE A 253 -27.41 7.47 0.25
C ILE A 253 -28.47 7.84 1.28
#